data_eb251cd8d7eb7b17d5ef9efeae225074
#
_entry.id   eb251cd8d7eb7b17d5ef9efeae225074
#
_cell.length_a   1.000
_cell.length_b   1.000
_cell.length_c   1.000
_cell.angle_alpha   90.00
_cell.angle_beta   90.00
_cell.angle_gamma   90.00
#
_symmetry.space_group_name_H-M   'P 1'
#
loop_
_entity.id
_entity.type
_entity.pdbx_description
1 polymer ?
#
loop_
_entity_poly.entity_id
_entity_poly.type
_entity_poly.pdbx_seq_one_letter_code
_entity_poly.pdbx_strand_id
1 'polypeptide(L)'
;MSGIVVGIDGSAGSERALEWAASEARTRKLPLTLVSAWHAPSAAMAAGMAWGGVNPGDVSGELRTYATKRLDAVCSEHADELAGVEVMQSVVQDSAAPALIDAAEGADLLVVGTRGHGGFAGLLLGSVSQHCVHHSPCPIVVVPPPTG
;
A
#
# COMPACT_ATOMS: atom_id res chain seq x y z
N MET A 1 18.46 3.61 0.73
CA MET A 1 17.73 4.48 1.67
C MET A 1 17.20 3.64 2.81
N SER A 2 17.48 4.06 4.03
CA SER A 2 16.95 3.37 5.19
C SER A 2 15.52 3.85 5.48
N GLY A 3 14.76 3.05 6.19
CA GLY A 3 13.39 3.38 6.57
C GLY A 3 12.48 2.18 6.52
N ILE A 4 11.23 2.41 6.89
CA ILE A 4 10.18 1.39 6.89
C ILE A 4 9.19 1.72 5.77
N VAL A 5 8.79 0.70 5.01
CA VAL A 5 7.80 0.84 3.93
C VAL A 5 6.56 0.07 4.34
N VAL A 6 5.39 0.67 4.19
CA VAL A 6 4.10 0.01 4.45
C VAL A 6 3.16 0.19 3.27
N GLY A 7 2.47 -0.87 2.90
CA GLY A 7 1.47 -0.84 1.83
C GLY A 7 0.11 -0.42 2.33
N ILE A 8 -0.51 0.51 1.63
CA ILE A 8 -1.83 1.05 1.98
C ILE A 8 -2.79 0.83 0.81
N ASP A 9 -3.83 0.04 1.02
CA ASP A 9 -4.86 -0.22 0.01
C ASP A 9 -6.27 0.16 0.48
N GLY A 10 -6.38 0.81 1.64
CA GLY A 10 -7.66 1.20 2.22
C GLY A 10 -8.37 0.10 3.01
N SER A 11 -7.79 -1.10 3.07
CA SER A 11 -8.37 -2.19 3.85
C SER A 11 -8.03 -2.04 5.33
N ALA A 12 -8.82 -2.70 6.20
CA ALA A 12 -8.54 -2.74 7.64
C ALA A 12 -7.18 -3.40 7.91
N GLY A 13 -6.80 -4.37 7.09
CA GLY A 13 -5.50 -5.02 7.20
C GLY A 13 -4.34 -4.07 6.97
N SER A 14 -4.45 -3.18 5.98
CA SER A 14 -3.39 -2.19 5.71
C SER A 14 -3.34 -1.13 6.81
N GLU A 15 -4.48 -0.78 7.41
CA GLU A 15 -4.48 0.16 8.54
C GLU A 15 -3.81 -0.43 9.77
N ARG A 16 -4.04 -1.71 10.05
CA ARG A 16 -3.33 -2.41 11.13
C ARG A 16 -1.82 -2.47 10.86
N ALA A 17 -1.45 -2.71 9.61
CA ALA A 17 -0.05 -2.70 9.20
C ALA A 17 0.57 -1.32 9.42
N LEU A 18 -0.18 -0.26 9.10
CA LEU A 18 0.27 1.13 9.32
C LEU A 18 0.51 1.41 10.80
N GLU A 19 -0.42 1.01 11.67
CA GLU A 19 -0.28 1.22 13.12
C GLU A 19 0.98 0.54 13.66
N TRP A 20 1.20 -0.71 13.24
CA TRP A 20 2.40 -1.44 13.65
C TRP A 20 3.66 -0.77 13.13
N ALA A 21 3.67 -0.40 11.84
CA ALA A 21 4.81 0.24 11.19
C ALA A 21 5.14 1.60 11.83
N ALA A 22 4.12 2.38 12.18
CA ALA A 22 4.32 3.67 12.83
C ALA A 22 4.98 3.52 14.20
N SER A 23 4.53 2.54 14.98
CA SER A 23 5.12 2.24 16.29
C SER A 23 6.59 1.82 16.15
N GLU A 24 6.87 0.98 15.18
CA GLU A 24 8.23 0.50 14.92
C GLU A 24 9.13 1.64 14.42
N ALA A 25 8.63 2.48 13.54
CA ALA A 25 9.36 3.64 13.03
C ALA A 25 9.73 4.60 14.16
N ARG A 26 8.80 4.82 15.10
CA ARG A 26 9.06 5.67 16.25
C ARG A 26 10.13 5.07 17.15
N THR A 27 10.04 3.78 17.42
CA THR A 27 11.00 3.08 18.28
C THR A 27 12.40 3.07 17.69
N ARG A 28 12.51 2.84 16.38
CA ARG A 28 13.79 2.78 15.68
C ARG A 28 14.29 4.13 15.21
N LYS A 29 13.45 5.17 15.30
CA LYS A 29 13.76 6.51 14.79
C LYS A 29 14.05 6.50 13.30
N LEU A 30 13.22 5.77 12.54
CA LEU A 30 13.33 5.65 11.09
C LEU A 30 12.17 6.36 10.41
N PRO A 31 12.36 6.86 9.18
CA PRO A 31 11.25 7.39 8.40
C PRO A 31 10.31 6.28 7.95
N LEU A 32 9.06 6.63 7.73
CA LEU A 32 8.02 5.71 7.29
C LEU A 32 7.49 6.18 5.94
N THR A 33 7.51 5.29 4.95
CA THR A 33 6.95 5.57 3.63
C THR A 33 5.66 4.75 3.45
N LEU A 34 4.56 5.45 3.18
CA LEU A 34 3.27 4.85 2.86
C LEU A 34 3.17 4.74 1.34
N VAL A 35 2.95 3.52 0.84
CA VAL A 35 2.87 3.26 -0.59
C VAL A 35 1.46 2.83 -0.96
N SER A 36 0.86 3.53 -1.91
CA SER A 36 -0.41 3.17 -2.52
C SER A 36 -0.20 2.99 -4.02
N ALA A 37 -0.62 1.85 -4.55
CA ALA A 37 -0.49 1.53 -5.96
C ALA A 37 -1.84 1.69 -6.65
N TRP A 38 -1.80 2.11 -7.91
CA TRP A 38 -2.99 2.18 -8.75
C TRP A 38 -2.64 1.71 -10.16
N HIS A 39 -3.64 1.18 -10.85
CA HIS A 39 -3.48 0.70 -12.22
C HIS A 39 -4.17 1.60 -13.21
N ALA A 40 -3.50 1.86 -14.32
CA ALA A 40 -4.19 2.37 -15.50
C ALA A 40 -5.11 1.26 -16.06
N PRO A 41 -6.22 1.64 -16.71
CA PRO A 41 -7.06 0.64 -17.37
C PRO A 41 -6.26 -0.20 -18.37
N SER A 42 -6.55 -1.50 -18.46
CA SER A 42 -5.93 -2.37 -19.45
C SER A 42 -6.31 -1.91 -20.87
N ALA A 43 -5.56 -2.38 -21.88
CA ALA A 43 -5.86 -2.03 -23.28
C ALA A 43 -7.30 -2.42 -23.65
N ALA A 44 -7.78 -3.57 -23.19
CA ALA A 44 -9.14 -4.02 -23.47
C ALA A 44 -10.17 -3.11 -22.79
N MET A 45 -9.94 -2.75 -21.53
CA MET A 45 -10.82 -1.80 -20.82
C MET A 45 -10.81 -0.43 -21.45
N ALA A 46 -9.63 0.06 -21.86
CA ALA A 46 -9.49 1.35 -22.50
C ALA A 46 -10.28 1.40 -23.83
N ALA A 47 -10.22 0.33 -24.60
CA ALA A 47 -11.00 0.23 -25.83
C ALA A 47 -12.51 0.27 -25.56
N GLY A 48 -12.98 -0.45 -24.53
CA GLY A 48 -14.38 -0.43 -24.13
C GLY A 48 -14.85 0.95 -23.67
N MET A 49 -14.01 1.65 -22.93
CA MET A 49 -14.30 3.02 -22.48
C MET A 49 -14.41 3.97 -23.67
N ALA A 50 -13.50 3.87 -24.63
CA ALA A 50 -13.52 4.70 -25.82
C ALA A 50 -14.80 4.50 -26.64
N TRP A 51 -15.27 3.27 -26.76
CA TRP A 51 -16.53 2.93 -27.41
C TRP A 51 -17.72 3.58 -26.72
N GLY A 52 -17.70 3.65 -25.40
CA GLY A 52 -18.75 4.28 -24.59
C GLY A 52 -18.59 5.79 -24.46
N GLY A 53 -17.63 6.40 -25.11
CA GLY A 53 -17.39 7.83 -25.03
C GLY A 53 -16.62 8.28 -23.80
N VAL A 54 -15.99 7.34 -23.08
CA VAL A 54 -15.18 7.63 -21.89
C VAL A 54 -13.71 7.69 -22.28
N ASN A 55 -13.02 8.76 -21.87
CA ASN A 55 -11.59 8.91 -22.15
C ASN A 55 -10.78 8.12 -21.10
N PRO A 56 -10.01 7.09 -21.52
CA PRO A 56 -9.19 6.32 -20.56
C PRO A 56 -8.18 7.17 -19.79
N GLY A 57 -7.67 8.25 -20.39
CA GLY A 57 -6.76 9.16 -19.72
C GLY A 57 -7.40 9.88 -18.53
N ASP A 58 -8.68 10.25 -18.67
CA ASP A 58 -9.43 10.87 -17.57
C ASP A 58 -9.64 9.89 -16.41
N VAL A 59 -9.93 8.63 -16.73
CA VAL A 59 -10.09 7.57 -15.72
C VAL A 59 -8.78 7.34 -14.97
N SER A 60 -7.65 7.31 -15.68
CA SER A 60 -6.33 7.16 -15.06
C SER A 60 -6.04 8.30 -14.09
N GLY A 61 -6.35 9.54 -14.49
CA GLY A 61 -6.20 10.72 -13.65
C GLY A 61 -7.04 10.63 -12.38
N GLU A 62 -8.28 10.13 -12.50
CA GLU A 62 -9.17 9.95 -11.36
C GLU A 62 -8.67 8.88 -10.41
N LEU A 63 -8.14 7.77 -10.92
CA LEU A 63 -7.58 6.69 -10.11
C LEU A 63 -6.37 7.18 -9.30
N ARG A 64 -5.49 7.95 -9.94
CA ARG A 64 -4.34 8.52 -9.26
C ARG A 64 -4.77 9.50 -8.16
N THR A 65 -5.75 10.35 -8.46
CA THR A 65 -6.29 11.30 -7.50
C THR A 65 -6.93 10.56 -6.32
N TYR A 66 -7.66 9.48 -6.59
CA TYR A 66 -8.27 8.67 -5.56
C TYR A 66 -7.22 8.05 -4.62
N ALA A 67 -6.14 7.50 -5.19
CA ALA A 67 -5.05 6.92 -4.40
C ALA A 67 -4.36 7.98 -3.53
N THR A 68 -4.15 9.18 -4.06
CA THR A 68 -3.56 10.29 -3.30
C THR A 68 -4.45 10.71 -2.13
N LYS A 69 -5.76 10.85 -2.40
CA LYS A 69 -6.73 11.22 -1.36
C LYS A 69 -6.84 10.15 -0.28
N ARG A 70 -6.72 8.88 -0.67
CA ARG A 70 -6.71 7.76 0.28
C ARG A 70 -5.55 7.88 1.26
N LEU A 71 -4.34 8.15 0.75
CA LEU A 71 -3.18 8.33 1.62
C LEU A 71 -3.34 9.53 2.54
N ASP A 72 -3.85 10.65 2.03
CA ASP A 72 -4.10 11.83 2.84
C ASP A 72 -5.11 11.55 3.95
N ALA A 73 -6.18 10.83 3.62
CA ALA A 73 -7.21 10.46 4.60
C ALA A 73 -6.65 9.53 5.69
N VAL A 74 -5.87 8.53 5.29
CA VAL A 74 -5.25 7.59 6.22
C VAL A 74 -4.30 8.33 7.16
N CYS A 75 -3.49 9.23 6.64
CA CYS A 75 -2.59 10.03 7.47
C CYS A 75 -3.35 10.90 8.47
N SER A 76 -4.47 11.48 8.07
CA SER A 76 -5.31 12.29 8.96
C SER A 76 -5.97 11.44 10.04
N GLU A 77 -6.50 10.28 9.67
CA GLU A 77 -7.16 9.38 10.60
C GLU A 77 -6.19 8.79 11.64
N HIS A 78 -4.94 8.61 11.26
CA HIS A 78 -3.90 8.02 12.11
C HIS A 78 -2.88 9.06 12.58
N ALA A 79 -3.28 10.33 12.67
CA ALA A 79 -2.37 11.42 13.05
C ALA A 79 -1.70 11.16 14.41
N ASP A 80 -2.42 10.59 15.37
CA ASP A 80 -1.86 10.30 16.69
C ASP A 80 -0.76 9.24 16.62
N GLU A 81 -1.00 8.17 15.87
CA GLU A 81 -0.02 7.10 15.69
C GLU A 81 1.20 7.56 14.92
N LEU A 82 1.03 8.52 14.02
CA LEU A 82 2.11 9.06 13.19
C LEU A 82 2.85 10.23 13.83
N ALA A 83 2.39 10.70 14.98
CA ALA A 83 3.04 11.82 15.67
C ALA A 83 4.50 11.48 16.01
N GLY A 84 5.41 12.37 15.66
CA GLY A 84 6.83 12.17 15.90
C GLY A 84 7.53 11.27 14.88
N VAL A 85 6.84 10.82 13.85
CA VAL A 85 7.38 9.98 12.78
C VAL A 85 7.52 10.83 11.51
N GLU A 86 8.66 10.72 10.84
CA GLU A 86 8.84 11.33 9.52
C GLU A 86 8.11 10.47 8.50
N VAL A 87 7.02 11.01 7.93
CA VAL A 87 6.13 10.28 7.02
C VAL A 87 6.31 10.77 5.60
N MET A 88 6.49 9.84 4.66
CA MET A 88 6.51 10.11 3.23
C MET A 88 5.38 9.33 2.56
N GLN A 89 4.77 9.92 1.55
CA GLN A 89 3.71 9.28 0.78
C GLN A 89 4.21 9.00 -0.63
N SER A 90 3.92 7.80 -1.13
CA SER A 90 4.29 7.40 -2.48
C SER A 90 3.08 6.81 -3.18
N VAL A 91 2.66 7.43 -4.27
CA VAL A 91 1.57 6.93 -5.12
C VAL A 91 2.21 6.44 -6.41
N VAL A 92 2.04 5.17 -6.71
CA VAL A 92 2.75 4.50 -7.81
C VAL A 92 1.75 3.91 -8.81
N GLN A 93 2.02 4.12 -10.09
CA GLN A 93 1.24 3.49 -11.16
C GLN A 93 1.83 2.10 -11.44
N ASP A 94 1.34 1.10 -10.71
CA ASP A 94 1.80 -0.28 -10.82
C ASP A 94 0.84 -1.20 -10.09
N SER A 95 1.05 -2.50 -10.20
CA SER A 95 0.43 -3.49 -9.32
C SER A 95 0.99 -3.32 -7.91
N ALA A 96 0.20 -3.66 -6.90
CA ALA A 96 0.58 -3.44 -5.51
C ALA A 96 1.87 -4.17 -5.13
N ALA A 97 1.99 -5.46 -5.45
CA ALA A 97 3.18 -6.23 -5.05
C ALA A 97 4.48 -5.71 -5.69
N PRO A 98 4.56 -5.50 -7.02
CA PRO A 98 5.76 -4.90 -7.59
C PRO A 98 6.08 -3.52 -7.03
N ALA A 99 5.07 -2.67 -6.80
CA ALA A 99 5.28 -1.34 -6.23
C ALA A 99 5.92 -1.42 -4.85
N LEU A 100 5.43 -2.34 -4.01
CA LEU A 100 5.96 -2.52 -2.66
C LEU A 100 7.38 -3.11 -2.67
N ILE A 101 7.62 -4.08 -3.53
CA ILE A 101 8.94 -4.70 -3.66
C ILE A 101 9.97 -3.67 -4.12
N ASP A 102 9.63 -2.85 -5.10
CA ASP A 102 10.51 -1.78 -5.59
C ASP A 102 10.77 -0.75 -4.49
N ALA A 103 9.74 -0.34 -3.76
CA ALA A 103 9.88 0.63 -2.67
C ALA A 103 10.72 0.07 -1.51
N ALA A 104 10.71 -1.23 -1.33
CA ALA A 104 11.47 -1.89 -0.25
C ALA A 104 12.96 -2.03 -0.55
N GLU A 105 13.40 -1.74 -1.76
CA GLU A 105 14.82 -1.75 -2.10
C GLU A 105 15.60 -0.76 -1.24
N GLY A 106 16.56 -1.25 -0.47
CA GLY A 106 17.35 -0.41 0.44
C GLY A 106 16.63 -0.02 1.73
N ALA A 107 15.40 -0.49 1.92
CA ALA A 107 14.67 -0.25 3.17
C ALA A 107 15.13 -1.18 4.27
N ASP A 108 14.86 -0.80 5.52
CA ASP A 108 15.15 -1.66 6.68
C ASP A 108 14.05 -2.70 6.89
N LEU A 109 12.83 -2.39 6.47
CA LEU A 109 11.68 -3.24 6.74
C LEU A 109 10.54 -2.93 5.77
N LEU A 110 9.87 -3.99 5.30
CA LEU A 110 8.62 -3.89 4.56
C LEU A 110 7.50 -4.44 5.44
N VAL A 111 6.41 -3.70 5.58
CA VAL A 111 5.27 -4.11 6.42
C VAL A 111 4.02 -4.22 5.55
N VAL A 112 3.34 -5.35 5.66
CA VAL A 112 2.09 -5.59 4.93
C VAL A 112 1.08 -6.27 5.84
N GLY A 113 -0.22 -6.11 5.55
CA GLY A 113 -1.25 -6.91 6.18
C GLY A 113 -1.29 -8.31 5.57
N THR A 114 -1.95 -9.25 6.24
CA THR A 114 -2.08 -10.61 5.72
C THR A 114 -2.97 -10.67 4.49
N ARG A 115 -3.99 -9.79 4.40
CA ARG A 115 -4.94 -9.73 3.29
C ARG A 115 -5.30 -8.29 3.01
N GLY A 116 -5.46 -7.97 1.71
CA GLY A 116 -6.01 -6.71 1.28
C GLY A 116 -7.46 -6.89 0.84
N HIS A 117 -7.90 -6.02 -0.06
CA HIS A 117 -9.22 -6.11 -0.65
C HIS A 117 -9.38 -7.37 -1.50
N GLY A 118 -10.53 -8.02 -1.43
CA GLY A 118 -10.89 -9.13 -2.29
C GLY A 118 -10.28 -10.48 -1.93
N GLY A 119 -9.65 -10.61 -0.77
CA GLY A 119 -9.12 -11.90 -0.33
C GLY A 119 -10.22 -12.86 0.10
N PHE A 120 -9.98 -14.16 -0.10
CA PHE A 120 -10.90 -15.19 0.41
C PHE A 120 -10.76 -15.31 1.92
N ALA A 121 -11.91 -15.52 2.63
CA ALA A 121 -11.96 -15.66 4.09
C ALA A 121 -11.25 -16.94 4.46
N GLY A 122 -10.56 -17.61 4.31
CA GLY A 122 -9.84 -18.82 4.71
C GLY A 122 -8.37 -18.83 4.31
N LEU A 123 -7.94 -17.81 3.57
CA LEU A 123 -6.54 -17.72 3.17
C LEU A 123 -5.71 -17.16 4.32
N LEU A 124 -4.54 -17.76 4.55
CA LEU A 124 -3.58 -17.25 5.53
C LEU A 124 -2.94 -15.94 5.05
N LEU A 125 -2.61 -15.87 3.77
CA LEU A 125 -2.05 -14.67 3.15
C LEU A 125 -2.82 -14.34 1.86
N GLY A 126 -3.00 -13.05 1.58
CA GLY A 126 -3.53 -12.61 0.30
C GLY A 126 -2.45 -12.68 -0.79
N SER A 127 -2.87 -12.44 -2.03
CA SER A 127 -1.94 -12.52 -3.17
C SER A 127 -0.80 -11.51 -3.08
N VAL A 128 -1.08 -10.28 -2.65
CA VAL A 128 -0.06 -9.24 -2.52
C VAL A 128 0.94 -9.59 -1.41
N SER A 129 0.43 -9.95 -0.23
CA SER A 129 1.31 -10.28 0.90
C SER A 129 2.14 -11.52 0.62
N GLN A 130 1.55 -12.54 -0.02
CA GLN A 130 2.29 -13.75 -0.40
C GLN A 130 3.40 -13.43 -1.39
N HIS A 131 3.12 -12.63 -2.40
CA HIS A 131 4.11 -12.22 -3.40
C HIS A 131 5.25 -11.43 -2.75
N CYS A 132 4.91 -10.50 -1.84
CA CYS A 132 5.91 -9.72 -1.11
C CYS A 132 6.80 -10.60 -0.22
N VAL A 133 6.20 -11.59 0.46
CA VAL A 133 6.97 -12.52 1.30
C VAL A 133 8.02 -13.26 0.47
N HIS A 134 7.65 -13.70 -0.73
CA HIS A 134 8.56 -14.45 -1.59
C HIS A 134 9.64 -13.60 -2.27
N HIS A 135 9.39 -12.32 -2.48
CA HIS A 135 10.26 -11.48 -3.32
C HIS A 135 10.79 -10.22 -2.65
N SER A 136 10.51 -10.00 -1.38
CA SER A 136 10.99 -8.78 -0.70
C SER A 136 12.52 -8.74 -0.64
N PRO A 137 13.13 -7.60 -1.04
CA PRO A 137 14.59 -7.43 -0.94
C PRO A 137 15.08 -7.13 0.47
N CYS A 138 14.18 -6.96 1.44
CA CYS A 138 14.52 -6.65 2.83
C CYS A 138 13.65 -7.50 3.75
N PRO A 139 13.93 -7.51 5.08
CA PRO A 139 13.05 -8.17 6.03
C PRO A 139 11.60 -7.68 5.92
N ILE A 140 10.66 -8.60 6.04
CA ILE A 140 9.25 -8.30 5.90
C ILE A 140 8.49 -8.70 7.17
N VAL A 141 7.57 -7.85 7.58
CA VAL A 141 6.64 -8.14 8.68
C VAL A 141 5.23 -8.22 8.09
N VAL A 142 4.56 -9.30 8.41
CA VAL A 142 3.16 -9.50 8.01
C VAL A 142 2.31 -9.36 9.25
N VAL A 143 1.41 -8.37 9.23
CA VAL A 143 0.57 -8.05 10.39
C VAL A 143 -0.78 -8.74 10.25
N PRO A 144 -1.14 -9.63 11.17
CA PRO A 144 -2.41 -10.35 11.07
C PRO A 144 -3.60 -9.46 11.39
N PRO A 145 -4.81 -9.84 10.98
CA PRO A 145 -6.01 -9.10 11.35
C PRO A 145 -6.24 -9.18 12.87
N PRO A 146 -7.07 -8.29 13.42
CA PRO A 146 -7.39 -8.37 14.85
C PRO A 146 -8.05 -9.70 15.17
N THR A 147 -7.71 -10.27 16.33
CA THR A 147 -8.31 -11.50 16.82
C THR A 147 -9.69 -11.22 17.40
N GLY A 148 -10.62 -12.05 17.08
CA GLY A 148 -11.98 -11.93 17.61
C GLY A 148 -13.04 -11.77 16.57
#